data_aecb8f5be00ef86aa168a10e6619760c
#
_entry.id   aecb8f5be00ef86aa168a10e6619760c
#
_cell.length_a   1.000
_cell.length_b   1.000
_cell.length_c   1.000
_cell.angle_alpha   90.00
_cell.angle_beta   90.00
_cell.angle_gamma   90.00
#
_symmetry.space_group_name_H-M   'P 1'
#
loop_
_entity.id
_entity.type
_entity.pdbx_description
1 polymer ?
#
loop_
_entity_poly.entity_id
_entity_poly.type
_entity_poly.pdbx_seq_one_letter_code
_entity_poly.pdbx_strand_id
1 'polypeptide(L)'
;PGSRDPEAAEDTGLTARLLADRLGVPVVPAYASAATPTVPEAVRTLTAQGRTRIALASYFTAPGRFARECAEAAPGITAAPLGAHPSMANLILHRYDEALTTGTRPLPLLASA
;
A
#
# COMPACT_ATOMS: atom_id res chain seq x y z
N PRO A 1 -0.16 -5.13 5.68
CA PRO A 1 -0.48 -6.57 5.81
C PRO A 1 -1.81 -6.94 5.18
N GLY A 2 -2.85 -6.29 5.53
CA GLY A 2 -4.22 -6.55 5.16
C GLY A 2 -5.12 -6.21 6.34
N SER A 3 -6.39 -6.03 6.06
CA SER A 3 -7.41 -5.72 7.06
C SER A 3 -8.72 -6.41 6.70
N ARG A 4 -9.55 -6.70 7.70
CA ARG A 4 -10.92 -7.15 7.51
C ARG A 4 -11.91 -6.00 7.36
N ASP A 5 -11.44 -4.76 7.54
CA ASP A 5 -12.24 -3.56 7.39
C ASP A 5 -12.49 -3.30 5.90
N PRO A 6 -13.76 -3.21 5.46
CA PRO A 6 -14.08 -2.92 4.05
C PRO A 6 -13.52 -1.58 3.57
N GLU A 7 -13.46 -0.55 4.42
CA GLU A 7 -12.91 0.74 4.05
C GLU A 7 -11.42 0.65 3.72
N ALA A 8 -10.67 -0.19 4.46
CA ALA A 8 -9.27 -0.43 4.17
C ALA A 8 -9.07 -1.09 2.79
N ALA A 9 -9.96 -2.02 2.43
CA ALA A 9 -9.91 -2.65 1.11
C ALA A 9 -10.23 -1.65 -0.01
N GLU A 10 -11.21 -0.76 0.20
CA GLU A 10 -11.55 0.29 -0.76
C GLU A 10 -10.39 1.26 -0.97
N ASP A 11 -9.76 1.71 0.09
CA ASP A 11 -8.60 2.62 0.03
C ASP A 11 -7.42 1.98 -0.69
N THR A 12 -7.14 0.72 -0.41
CA THR A 12 -6.09 -0.02 -1.09
C THR A 12 -6.40 -0.18 -2.58
N GLY A 13 -7.63 -0.51 -2.92
CA GLY A 13 -8.08 -0.61 -4.30
C GLY A 13 -7.98 0.73 -5.04
N LEU A 14 -8.35 1.83 -4.42
CA LEU A 14 -8.19 3.17 -5.00
C LEU A 14 -6.72 3.52 -5.23
N THR A 15 -5.88 3.27 -4.25
CA THR A 15 -4.42 3.50 -4.39
C THR A 15 -3.85 2.69 -5.54
N ALA A 16 -4.25 1.42 -5.69
CA ALA A 16 -3.82 0.57 -6.80
C ALA A 16 -4.26 1.15 -8.16
N ARG A 17 -5.50 1.63 -8.27
CA ARG A 17 -5.99 2.28 -9.51
C ARG A 17 -5.23 3.55 -9.84
N LEU A 18 -4.96 4.41 -8.86
CA LEU A 18 -4.20 5.63 -9.05
C LEU A 18 -2.77 5.32 -9.52
N LEU A 19 -2.15 4.30 -8.96
CA LEU A 19 -0.83 3.84 -9.39
C LEU A 19 -0.86 3.28 -10.82
N ALA A 20 -1.86 2.46 -11.13
CA ALA A 20 -2.04 1.91 -12.47
C ALA A 20 -2.18 3.00 -13.53
N ASP A 21 -2.96 4.04 -13.23
CA ASP A 21 -3.15 5.18 -14.12
C ASP A 21 -1.83 5.92 -14.40
N ARG A 22 -1.00 6.07 -13.39
CA ARG A 22 0.31 6.74 -13.54
C ARG A 22 1.33 5.91 -14.28
N LEU A 23 1.31 4.59 -14.10
CA LEU A 23 2.25 3.67 -14.73
C LEU A 23 1.82 3.19 -16.11
N GLY A 24 0.53 3.26 -16.42
CA GLY A 24 -0.01 2.73 -17.66
C GLY A 24 -0.02 1.20 -17.73
N VAL A 25 0.02 0.51 -16.58
CA VAL A 25 0.00 -0.96 -16.50
C VAL A 25 -0.97 -1.40 -15.41
N PRO A 26 -1.50 -2.65 -15.48
CA PRO A 26 -2.35 -3.16 -14.42
C PRO A 26 -1.62 -3.24 -13.08
N VAL A 27 -2.31 -2.87 -12.00
CA VAL A 27 -1.82 -3.02 -10.63
C VAL A 27 -2.85 -3.82 -9.84
N VAL A 28 -2.43 -4.94 -9.29
CA VAL A 28 -3.27 -5.84 -8.49
C VAL A 28 -2.87 -5.70 -7.04
N PRO A 29 -3.76 -5.23 -6.15
CA PRO A 29 -3.46 -5.23 -4.72
C PRO A 29 -3.34 -6.66 -4.22
N ALA A 30 -2.35 -6.89 -3.36
CA ALA A 30 -2.11 -8.17 -2.71
C ALA A 30 -1.73 -7.96 -1.25
N TYR A 31 -1.95 -8.97 -0.43
CA TYR A 31 -1.89 -8.83 1.02
C TYR A 31 -1.00 -9.88 1.66
N ALA A 32 -0.31 -9.49 2.72
CA ALA A 32 0.51 -10.40 3.51
C ALA A 32 -0.31 -11.26 4.48
N SER A 33 -1.45 -10.74 4.93
CA SER A 33 -2.32 -11.43 5.90
C SER A 33 -3.75 -10.84 5.89
N ALA A 34 -4.69 -11.53 6.49
CA ALA A 34 -6.06 -11.07 6.78
C ALA A 34 -6.94 -10.72 5.57
N ALA A 35 -6.42 -10.72 4.37
CA ALA A 35 -7.16 -10.43 3.13
C ALA A 35 -6.55 -11.19 1.94
N THR A 36 -7.31 -11.28 0.86
CA THR A 36 -6.88 -11.93 -0.38
C THR A 36 -7.04 -10.96 -1.57
N PRO A 37 -6.25 -11.15 -2.66
CA PRO A 37 -5.27 -12.21 -2.86
C PRO A 37 -3.99 -12.03 -2.04
N THR A 38 -3.31 -13.14 -1.78
CA THR A 38 -1.92 -13.13 -1.32
C THR A 38 -0.99 -12.76 -2.49
N VAL A 39 0.29 -12.46 -2.20
CA VAL A 39 1.26 -12.17 -3.26
C VAL A 39 1.41 -13.34 -4.24
N PRO A 40 1.58 -14.61 -3.80
CA PRO A 40 1.61 -15.72 -4.74
C PRO A 40 0.36 -15.87 -5.61
N GLU A 41 -0.81 -15.64 -5.05
CA GLU A 41 -2.09 -15.71 -5.78
C GLU A 41 -2.17 -14.63 -6.85
N ALA A 42 -1.79 -13.39 -6.51
CA ALA A 42 -1.76 -12.28 -7.47
C ALA A 42 -0.76 -12.54 -8.60
N VAL A 43 0.41 -13.09 -8.28
CA VAL A 43 1.40 -13.47 -9.29
C VAL A 43 0.84 -14.53 -10.23
N ARG A 44 0.17 -15.56 -9.70
CA ARG A 44 -0.48 -16.58 -10.55
C ARG A 44 -1.52 -15.98 -11.48
N THR A 45 -2.34 -15.06 -11.00
CA THR A 45 -3.37 -14.39 -11.80
C THR A 45 -2.74 -13.60 -12.94
N LEU A 46 -1.72 -12.79 -12.66
CA LEU A 46 -1.04 -12.00 -13.68
C LEU A 46 -0.31 -12.88 -14.69
N THR A 47 0.30 -13.96 -14.26
CA THR A 47 0.97 -14.94 -15.12
C THR A 47 -0.04 -15.62 -16.07
N ALA A 48 -1.21 -15.99 -15.54
CA ALA A 48 -2.29 -16.57 -16.35
C ALA A 48 -2.83 -15.60 -17.40
N GLN A 49 -2.71 -14.30 -17.18
CA GLN A 49 -3.06 -13.24 -18.12
C GLN A 49 -1.94 -12.97 -19.15
N GLY A 50 -0.89 -13.75 -19.15
CA GLY A 50 0.23 -13.61 -20.09
C GLY A 50 1.27 -12.58 -19.66
N ARG A 51 1.25 -12.09 -18.43
CA ARG A 51 2.24 -11.15 -17.92
C ARG A 51 3.52 -11.90 -17.53
N THR A 52 4.64 -11.53 -18.14
CA THR A 52 5.94 -12.19 -17.92
C THR A 52 6.89 -11.34 -17.07
N ARG A 53 6.62 -10.04 -16.95
CA ARG A 53 7.44 -9.10 -16.16
C ARG A 53 6.57 -8.53 -15.05
N ILE A 54 6.70 -9.10 -13.87
CA ILE A 54 5.92 -8.73 -12.69
C ILE A 54 6.85 -8.08 -11.68
N ALA A 55 6.45 -6.92 -11.17
CA ALA A 55 7.16 -6.21 -10.12
C ALA A 55 6.27 -6.05 -8.89
N LEU A 56 6.87 -6.05 -7.72
CA LEU A 56 6.18 -5.80 -6.45
C LEU A 56 6.46 -4.37 -5.98
N ALA A 57 5.40 -3.58 -5.86
CA ALA A 57 5.46 -2.27 -5.22
C ALA A 57 5.03 -2.43 -3.76
N SER A 58 5.92 -2.11 -2.84
CA SER A 58 5.64 -2.26 -1.41
C SER A 58 4.76 -1.13 -0.90
N TYR A 59 3.63 -1.49 -0.26
CA TYR A 59 2.71 -0.54 0.39
C TYR A 59 2.79 -0.68 1.91
N PHE A 60 4.00 -0.88 2.41
CA PHE A 60 4.32 -0.86 3.84
C PHE A 60 5.05 0.42 4.17
N THR A 61 4.79 0.98 5.35
CA THR A 61 5.42 2.23 5.79
C THR A 61 6.89 2.03 6.18
N ALA A 62 7.25 0.84 6.66
CA ALA A 62 8.59 0.55 7.18
C ALA A 62 8.99 -0.89 6.89
N PRO A 63 10.30 -1.20 6.92
CA PRO A 63 10.76 -2.58 6.88
C PRO A 63 10.17 -3.42 8.01
N GLY A 64 9.97 -4.70 7.75
CA GLY A 64 9.44 -5.62 8.74
C GLY A 64 9.19 -7.00 8.15
N ARG A 65 8.67 -7.90 8.98
CA ARG A 65 8.43 -9.29 8.62
C ARG A 65 7.53 -9.43 7.38
N PHE A 66 6.38 -8.77 7.37
CA PHE A 66 5.44 -8.90 6.26
C PHE A 66 5.98 -8.34 4.96
N ALA A 67 6.70 -7.22 5.03
CA ALA A 67 7.35 -6.65 3.85
C ALA A 67 8.39 -7.62 3.26
N ARG A 68 9.18 -8.27 4.12
CA ARG A 68 10.16 -9.27 3.69
C ARG A 68 9.50 -10.50 3.09
N GLU A 69 8.47 -11.04 3.74
CA GLU A 69 7.74 -12.21 3.23
C GLU A 69 7.13 -11.94 1.86
N CYS A 70 6.54 -10.77 1.67
CA CYS A 70 6.00 -10.39 0.36
C CYS A 70 7.11 -10.26 -0.70
N ALA A 71 8.24 -9.67 -0.35
CA ALA A 71 9.38 -9.52 -1.24
C ALA A 71 9.93 -10.87 -1.69
N GLU A 72 10.05 -11.81 -0.76
CA GLU A 72 10.54 -13.17 -1.05
C GLU A 72 9.58 -13.96 -1.95
N ALA A 73 8.29 -13.68 -1.87
CA ALA A 73 7.28 -14.33 -2.70
C ALA A 73 7.18 -13.74 -4.12
N ALA A 74 7.81 -12.61 -4.40
CA ALA A 74 7.75 -11.94 -5.69
C ALA A 74 8.84 -12.48 -6.64
N PRO A 75 8.50 -12.75 -7.92
CA PRO A 75 9.47 -13.36 -8.84
C PRO A 75 10.42 -12.36 -9.51
N GLY A 76 10.21 -11.08 -9.37
CA GLY A 76 10.92 -10.05 -10.11
C GLY A 76 11.40 -8.90 -9.24
N ILE A 77 11.35 -7.71 -9.77
CA ILE A 77 11.77 -6.49 -9.08
C ILE A 77 10.85 -6.23 -7.88
N THR A 78 11.44 -5.96 -6.74
CA THR A 78 10.71 -5.58 -5.52
C THR A 78 11.19 -4.21 -5.05
N ALA A 79 10.25 -3.28 -4.90
CA ALA A 79 10.53 -1.97 -4.35
C ALA A 79 10.65 -2.03 -2.81
N ALA A 80 11.47 -1.14 -2.25
CA ALA A 80 11.55 -0.98 -0.81
C ALA A 80 10.23 -0.47 -0.23
N PRO A 81 9.99 -0.67 1.09
CA PRO A 81 8.90 0.02 1.78
C PRO A 81 8.98 1.53 1.62
N LEU A 82 7.85 2.22 1.87
CA LEU A 82 7.74 3.68 1.68
C LEU A 82 8.77 4.45 2.51
N GLY A 83 9.00 4.01 3.74
CA GLY A 83 10.03 4.59 4.60
C GLY A 83 9.75 6.03 5.01
N ALA A 84 10.82 6.72 5.38
CA ALA A 84 10.78 8.11 5.86
C ALA A 84 10.86 9.12 4.70
N HIS A 85 10.15 8.89 3.62
CA HIS A 85 10.13 9.80 2.48
C HIS A 85 9.42 11.12 2.84
N PRO A 86 9.90 12.28 2.35
CA PRO A 86 9.25 13.56 2.62
C PRO A 86 7.76 13.60 2.28
N SER A 87 7.33 12.88 1.23
CA SER A 87 5.91 12.79 0.86
C SER A 87 5.06 12.11 1.94
N MET A 88 5.62 11.20 2.73
CA MET A 88 4.91 10.60 3.87
C MET A 88 4.65 11.64 4.96
N ALA A 89 5.64 12.47 5.30
CA ALA A 89 5.46 13.55 6.26
C ALA A 89 4.42 14.57 5.76
N ASN A 90 4.44 14.89 4.47
CA ASN A 90 3.46 15.79 3.87
C ASN A 90 2.05 15.23 3.91
N LEU A 91 1.87 13.93 3.69
CA LEU A 91 0.56 13.28 3.79
C LEU A 91 0.02 13.30 5.23
N ILE A 92 0.87 13.02 6.21
CA ILE A 92 0.51 13.10 7.63
C ILE A 92 0.10 14.53 7.99
N LEU A 93 0.87 15.52 7.56
CA LEU A 93 0.56 16.93 7.77
C LEU A 93 -0.79 17.31 7.13
N HIS A 94 -1.05 16.86 5.92
CA HIS A 94 -2.31 17.10 5.22
C HIS A 94 -3.51 16.57 6.03
N ARG A 95 -3.41 15.36 6.56
CA ARG A 95 -4.46 14.78 7.40
C ARG A 95 -4.68 15.58 8.69
N TYR A 96 -3.61 16.05 9.29
CA TYR A 96 -3.68 16.91 10.47
C TYR A 96 -4.38 18.25 10.15
N ASP A 97 -4.02 18.88 9.04
CA ASP A 97 -4.64 20.12 8.60
C ASP A 97 -6.14 19.95 8.31
N GLU A 98 -6.53 18.84 7.68
CA GLU A 98 -7.94 18.50 7.48
C GLU A 98 -8.69 18.40 8.82
N ALA A 99 -8.09 17.75 9.81
CA ALA A 99 -8.69 17.60 11.13
C ALA A 99 -8.86 18.95 11.83
N LEU A 100 -7.95 19.90 11.65
CA LEU A 100 -8.07 21.25 12.18
C LEU A 100 -9.22 22.02 11.53
N THR A 101 -9.46 21.84 10.24
CA THR A 101 -10.53 22.55 9.52
C THR A 101 -11.91 21.97 9.78
N THR A 102 -12.00 20.67 10.11
CA THR A 102 -13.25 19.99 10.39
C THR A 102 -13.57 19.93 11.89
N GLY A 103 -12.55 20.10 12.75
CA GLY A 103 -12.69 20.08 14.19
C GLY A 103 -13.20 21.42 14.73
N THR A 104 -14.04 21.37 15.77
CA THR A 104 -14.53 22.57 16.47
C THR A 104 -13.56 23.08 17.52
N ARG A 105 -12.46 22.38 17.75
CA ARG A 105 -11.47 22.69 18.78
C ARG A 105 -10.08 22.27 18.34
N PRO A 106 -9.10 23.17 18.43
CA PRO A 106 -7.70 22.79 18.18
C PRO A 106 -7.28 21.72 19.20
N LEU A 107 -6.79 20.59 18.71
CA LEU A 107 -6.21 19.55 19.54
C LEU A 107 -4.69 19.66 19.47
N PRO A 108 -4.00 19.47 20.62
CA PRO A 108 -2.56 19.34 20.56
C PRO A 108 -2.19 18.14 19.68
N LEU A 109 -1.14 18.30 18.88
CA LEU A 109 -0.64 17.21 18.06
C LEU A 109 -0.07 16.12 18.96
N LEU A 110 -0.74 14.97 18.99
CA LEU A 110 -0.23 13.78 19.64
C LEU A 110 0.43 12.93 18.54
N ALA A 111 1.75 12.81 18.62
CA ALA A 111 2.45 11.88 17.74
C ALA A 111 2.19 10.46 18.27
N SER A 112 1.47 9.65 17.49
CA SER A 112 1.33 8.23 17.74
C SER A 112 2.21 7.46 16.75
N ALA A 113 3.02 6.59 17.29
CA ALA A 113 3.86 5.73 16.50
C ALA A 113 3.11 4.47 16.04
#